data_3abbf00df9b0156477d6b9f2cec7beec
#
_entry.id   3abbf00df9b0156477d6b9f2cec7beec
#
_cell.length_a   1.000
_cell.length_b   1.000
_cell.length_c   1.000
_cell.angle_alpha   90.00
_cell.angle_beta   90.00
_cell.angle_gamma   90.00
#
_symmetry.space_group_name_H-M   'P 1'
#
loop_
_entity.id
_entity.type
_entity.pdbx_description
1 polymer ?
#
loop_
_entity_poly.entity_id
_entity_poly.type
_entity_poly.pdbx_seq_one_letter_code
_entity_poly.pdbx_strand_id
1 'polypeptide(L)'
;MKRSVLRIGCAVLSLSAAAGLLASCSLLPPASPLPDSKPAQAEEVPGPAAASLDDGKLRILYSNGSNGGNTVLCGNTVLYQAASSETVYLVPDTLTGTVRYYLRQWSAPGTPTGRATALCDRSGKEILTFDRAYDAVLTGSLLVLTAPEQMAYAPCNNHAAGDCRVIDLATGDELAVPENAYGCSIAGSYLAFEVCNVPADYVQENEWGDDLTAYCAVQVQDRQGEVVYQAELSGLSSFYASSSDSSAPTDWLVVSHYNEDGTTGADSLYNPTTGEELTGYQQYTGAGTVSLYHDGRYQLVDLVSTEQSAVLCEYDQPIRYYVPGAAVTEPEVSTPEMAGRYLFHDLLTGEEKELYDVGTDDATLAIYALDGTVRVFDRQTGVLLTDTAIDPVENQVRAHVYAENGWVWVAQDDNDNYVNTAIQICGPDGTHKTLDPRTLEETYTHYYPLFSTADGLYFYGCCNGPGSSWLYDILDSDGNVVVGGLRSCSTYYADRTNGLPEGVFAASKGFSYGWMDLSGRWLYAESIFASTADEMDNGFF
;
A
#
# COMPACT_ATOMS: atom_id res chain seq x y z
N MET A 1 -27.02 -15.09 26.34
CA MET A 1 -25.87 -14.22 26.69
C MET A 1 -25.13 -13.97 25.38
N LYS A 2 -25.34 -12.82 24.78
CA LYS A 2 -24.77 -12.44 23.49
C LYS A 2 -23.33 -11.95 23.71
N ARG A 3 -22.34 -12.61 23.17
CA ARG A 3 -20.98 -12.07 23.03
C ARG A 3 -20.80 -11.61 21.59
N SER A 4 -20.84 -10.31 21.42
CA SER A 4 -20.47 -9.64 20.18
C SER A 4 -18.96 -9.72 20.00
N VAL A 5 -18.50 -10.38 18.97
CA VAL A 5 -17.11 -10.35 18.53
C VAL A 5 -16.95 -9.12 17.63
N LEU A 6 -16.24 -8.13 18.12
CA LEU A 6 -15.89 -6.92 17.36
C LEU A 6 -14.71 -7.28 16.45
N ARG A 7 -14.95 -7.46 15.16
CA ARG A 7 -13.89 -7.48 14.15
C ARG A 7 -13.58 -6.04 13.77
N ILE A 8 -12.38 -5.58 14.10
CA ILE A 8 -11.85 -4.29 13.66
C ILE A 8 -11.30 -4.50 12.25
N GLY A 9 -12.10 -4.16 11.25
CA GLY A 9 -11.58 -3.89 9.93
C GLY A 9 -10.82 -2.58 9.98
N CYS A 10 -9.56 -2.55 9.52
CA CYS A 10 -8.84 -1.32 9.25
C CYS A 10 -9.49 -0.62 8.06
N ALA A 11 -10.57 0.11 8.32
CA ALA A 11 -11.07 1.10 7.39
C ALA A 11 -10.33 2.40 7.65
N VAL A 12 -9.73 2.90 6.60
CA VAL A 12 -9.21 4.24 6.43
C VAL A 12 -10.18 5.26 7.05
N LEU A 13 -9.80 5.84 8.18
CA LEU A 13 -10.45 7.00 8.75
C LEU A 13 -9.74 8.25 8.24
N SER A 14 -10.09 8.67 7.05
CA SER A 14 -9.98 10.06 6.65
C SER A 14 -11.37 10.66 6.82
N LEU A 15 -11.52 11.63 7.69
CA LEU A 15 -12.29 12.87 7.58
C LEU A 15 -12.86 13.37 8.91
N SER A 16 -12.71 14.67 9.00
CA SER A 16 -13.57 15.63 9.76
C SER A 16 -13.15 15.93 11.20
N ALA A 17 -12.25 16.90 11.28
CA ALA A 17 -12.31 17.92 12.32
C ALA A 17 -11.95 19.28 11.73
N ALA A 18 -12.86 19.85 10.97
CA ALA A 18 -12.80 21.25 10.59
C ALA A 18 -14.17 21.86 10.85
N ALA A 19 -14.39 22.32 12.08
CA ALA A 19 -15.36 23.38 12.35
C ALA A 19 -15.13 23.91 13.77
N GLY A 20 -14.70 25.14 13.86
CA GLY A 20 -14.83 25.93 15.07
C GLY A 20 -13.52 26.46 15.63
N LEU A 21 -13.11 27.64 15.15
CA LEU A 21 -12.57 28.72 15.96
C LEU A 21 -12.17 29.89 15.05
N LEU A 22 -13.18 30.63 14.61
CA LEU A 22 -13.02 32.04 14.26
C LEU A 22 -13.32 32.83 15.53
N ALA A 23 -12.33 33.53 16.05
CA ALA A 23 -12.38 34.83 16.68
C ALA A 23 -11.26 35.00 17.70
N SER A 24 -10.23 35.72 17.31
CA SER A 24 -9.70 36.86 18.09
C SER A 24 -8.38 37.33 17.46
N CYS A 25 -8.47 38.28 16.53
CA CYS A 25 -7.34 39.14 16.20
C CYS A 25 -7.11 40.10 17.37
N SER A 26 -6.09 39.83 18.18
CA SER A 26 -5.49 40.84 19.04
C SER A 26 -4.10 41.19 18.49
N LEU A 27 -3.94 42.45 18.14
CA LEU A 27 -2.72 43.11 17.69
C LEU A 27 -1.56 42.85 18.66
N LEU A 28 -0.55 42.13 18.24
CA LEU A 28 0.74 42.06 18.90
C LEU A 28 1.70 43.07 18.26
N PRO A 29 2.56 43.74 19.05
CA PRO A 29 3.55 44.68 18.55
C PRO A 29 4.63 43.95 17.73
N PRO A 30 5.32 44.66 16.81
CA PRO A 30 6.32 44.07 15.94
C PRO A 30 7.49 43.49 16.75
N ALA A 31 7.81 42.22 16.50
CA ALA A 31 8.95 41.56 17.09
C ALA A 31 10.25 42.19 16.63
N SER A 32 11.17 42.41 17.57
CA SER A 32 12.54 42.84 17.30
C SER A 32 13.28 41.80 16.46
N PRO A 33 14.17 42.22 15.54
CA PRO A 33 14.94 41.28 14.74
C PRO A 33 15.87 40.45 15.62
N LEU A 34 15.80 39.13 15.46
CA LEU A 34 16.76 38.19 16.06
C LEU A 34 18.16 38.40 15.45
N PRO A 35 19.23 38.24 16.22
CA PRO A 35 20.58 38.38 15.71
C PRO A 35 20.89 37.29 14.67
N ASP A 36 21.49 37.75 13.53
CA ASP A 36 22.03 36.87 12.49
C ASP A 36 23.03 35.88 13.05
N SER A 37 22.62 34.65 13.31
CA SER A 37 23.55 33.54 13.45
C SER A 37 23.96 33.07 12.06
N LYS A 38 25.19 33.40 11.65
CA LYS A 38 25.81 32.84 10.46
C LYS A 38 25.81 31.31 10.63
N PRO A 39 25.25 30.54 9.67
CA PRO A 39 25.43 29.12 9.66
C PRO A 39 26.92 28.80 9.49
N ALA A 40 27.44 27.89 10.32
CA ALA A 40 28.75 27.28 10.09
C ALA A 40 28.73 26.68 8.68
N GLN A 41 29.74 27.00 7.87
CA GLN A 41 29.96 26.30 6.60
C GLN A 41 30.27 24.84 6.93
N ALA A 42 29.29 23.96 6.73
CA ALA A 42 29.54 22.53 6.67
C ALA A 42 30.45 22.26 5.46
N GLU A 43 31.51 21.49 5.66
CA GLU A 43 32.30 20.95 4.56
C GLU A 43 31.35 20.17 3.65
N GLU A 44 31.35 20.49 2.34
CA GLU A 44 30.59 19.75 1.32
C GLU A 44 31.11 18.32 1.28
N VAL A 45 30.40 17.43 1.93
CA VAL A 45 30.50 15.99 1.64
C VAL A 45 29.93 15.81 0.22
N PRO A 46 30.63 15.10 -0.70
CA PRO A 46 30.07 14.83 -2.03
C PRO A 46 28.73 14.10 -1.86
N GLY A 47 27.65 14.80 -2.11
CA GLY A 47 26.31 14.23 -2.03
C GLY A 47 26.08 13.19 -3.13
N PRO A 48 25.14 12.27 -2.96
CA PRO A 48 24.77 11.30 -3.97
C PRO A 48 24.43 11.98 -5.28
N ALA A 49 24.62 11.26 -6.40
CA ALA A 49 24.33 11.79 -7.75
C ALA A 49 22.92 12.39 -7.78
N ALA A 50 22.81 13.59 -8.32
CA ALA A 50 21.56 14.33 -8.31
C ALA A 50 20.42 13.50 -8.92
N ALA A 51 19.43 13.14 -8.11
CA ALA A 51 18.25 12.42 -8.55
C ALA A 51 17.50 13.22 -9.63
N SER A 52 16.89 12.53 -10.58
CA SER A 52 16.10 13.13 -11.66
C SER A 52 14.79 12.37 -11.83
N LEU A 53 13.72 13.11 -12.12
CA LEU A 53 12.42 12.51 -12.50
C LEU A 53 12.34 12.20 -13.99
N ASP A 54 13.41 12.43 -14.77
CA ASP A 54 13.41 12.29 -16.23
C ASP A 54 13.53 10.81 -16.70
N ASP A 55 12.77 9.93 -16.07
CA ASP A 55 12.69 8.50 -16.36
C ASP A 55 11.47 8.11 -17.20
N GLY A 56 10.64 9.10 -17.58
CA GLY A 56 9.42 8.90 -18.37
C GLY A 56 8.31 8.13 -17.66
N LYS A 57 8.39 7.96 -16.33
CA LYS A 57 7.32 7.31 -15.57
C LYS A 57 6.17 8.29 -15.30
N LEU A 58 4.95 7.75 -15.33
CA LEU A 58 3.76 8.49 -14.86
C LEU A 58 3.75 8.54 -13.34
N ARG A 59 3.44 9.71 -12.80
CA ARG A 59 3.31 9.94 -11.34
C ARG A 59 2.18 10.91 -11.06
N ILE A 60 1.63 10.83 -9.85
CA ILE A 60 0.67 11.81 -9.36
C ILE A 60 1.29 12.53 -8.16
N LEU A 61 1.36 13.85 -8.24
CA LEU A 61 1.58 14.69 -7.08
C LEU A 61 0.24 15.01 -6.44
N TYR A 62 0.00 14.47 -5.27
CA TYR A 62 -1.23 14.69 -4.51
C TYR A 62 -1.15 16.05 -3.82
N SER A 63 -2.17 16.87 -4.03
CA SER A 63 -2.30 18.17 -3.38
C SER A 63 -2.42 18.03 -1.86
N ASN A 64 -1.60 18.74 -1.14
CA ASN A 64 -1.61 18.75 0.34
C ASN A 64 -2.56 19.84 0.92
N GLY A 65 -3.46 20.38 0.13
CA GLY A 65 -4.36 21.47 0.53
C GLY A 65 -5.81 21.25 0.11
N SER A 66 -6.72 21.89 0.83
CA SER A 66 -8.16 21.80 0.60
C SER A 66 -8.64 22.36 -0.74
N ASN A 67 -7.79 23.06 -1.48
CA ASN A 67 -8.16 23.80 -2.71
C ASN A 67 -7.34 23.43 -3.95
N GLY A 68 -6.39 22.52 -3.85
CA GLY A 68 -5.56 22.07 -4.99
C GLY A 68 -6.04 20.75 -5.57
N GLY A 69 -6.08 20.63 -6.90
CA GLY A 69 -6.22 19.36 -7.58
C GLY A 69 -4.88 18.63 -7.66
N ASN A 70 -4.93 17.33 -7.91
CA ASN A 70 -3.74 16.50 -8.09
C ASN A 70 -3.10 16.78 -9.47
N THR A 71 -1.79 16.69 -9.55
CA THR A 71 -1.04 16.92 -10.79
C THR A 71 -0.45 15.63 -11.33
N VAL A 72 -0.75 15.31 -12.59
CA VAL A 72 -0.18 14.15 -13.30
C VAL A 72 1.07 14.59 -14.08
N LEU A 73 2.17 13.86 -13.85
CA LEU A 73 3.44 14.10 -14.53
C LEU A 73 3.89 12.84 -15.27
N CYS A 74 4.59 13.03 -16.37
CA CYS A 74 5.40 12.02 -17.02
C CYS A 74 6.86 12.48 -17.00
N GLY A 75 7.69 11.83 -16.20
CA GLY A 75 9.00 12.38 -15.88
C GLY A 75 8.88 13.77 -15.25
N ASN A 76 9.55 14.76 -15.84
CA ASN A 76 9.49 16.18 -15.42
C ASN A 76 8.37 16.99 -16.12
N THR A 77 7.59 16.35 -16.99
CA THR A 77 6.58 17.05 -17.79
C THR A 77 5.21 16.93 -17.14
N VAL A 78 4.57 18.07 -16.85
CA VAL A 78 3.18 18.11 -16.42
C VAL A 78 2.29 17.75 -17.61
N LEU A 79 1.51 16.69 -17.47
CA LEU A 79 0.53 16.26 -18.46
C LEU A 79 -0.85 16.85 -18.19
N TYR A 80 -1.22 16.89 -16.92
CA TYR A 80 -2.53 17.31 -16.49
C TYR A 80 -2.52 17.86 -15.07
N GLN A 81 -3.24 18.93 -14.85
CA GLN A 81 -3.50 19.48 -13.53
C GLN A 81 -5.00 19.45 -13.28
N ALA A 82 -5.42 18.60 -12.36
CA ALA A 82 -6.81 18.39 -12.03
C ALA A 82 -7.37 19.60 -11.27
N ALA A 83 -8.61 19.94 -11.51
CA ALA A 83 -9.35 20.85 -10.62
C ALA A 83 -9.63 20.17 -9.28
N SER A 84 -9.93 20.93 -8.23
CA SER A 84 -10.23 20.39 -6.89
C SER A 84 -11.44 19.44 -6.85
N SER A 85 -12.34 19.55 -7.83
CA SER A 85 -13.51 18.67 -8.00
C SER A 85 -13.25 17.45 -8.88
N GLU A 86 -12.06 17.33 -9.43
CA GLU A 86 -11.65 16.20 -10.28
C GLU A 86 -10.77 15.25 -9.51
N THR A 87 -10.83 13.97 -9.86
CA THR A 87 -9.97 12.92 -9.32
C THR A 87 -9.13 12.33 -10.44
N VAL A 88 -7.89 11.99 -10.14
CA VAL A 88 -6.97 11.31 -11.07
C VAL A 88 -6.37 10.11 -10.36
N TYR A 89 -6.21 9.00 -11.11
CA TYR A 89 -5.64 7.75 -10.62
C TYR A 89 -4.70 7.18 -11.67
N LEU A 90 -3.61 6.56 -11.22
CA LEU A 90 -2.79 5.74 -12.10
C LEU A 90 -3.46 4.39 -12.33
N VAL A 91 -3.27 3.83 -13.53
CA VAL A 91 -3.77 2.50 -13.88
C VAL A 91 -2.56 1.57 -14.05
N PRO A 92 -2.16 0.86 -12.97
CA PRO A 92 -1.07 -0.09 -13.04
C PRO A 92 -1.47 -1.34 -13.82
N ASP A 93 -0.52 -1.88 -14.56
CA ASP A 93 -0.66 -3.18 -15.18
C ASP A 93 -0.32 -4.25 -14.13
N THR A 94 -1.27 -5.07 -13.74
CA THR A 94 -1.12 -6.08 -12.69
C THR A 94 -0.09 -7.16 -13.02
N LEU A 95 0.21 -7.40 -14.32
CA LEU A 95 1.22 -8.38 -14.71
C LEU A 95 2.65 -7.84 -14.62
N THR A 96 2.83 -6.55 -14.83
CA THR A 96 4.19 -5.98 -14.97
C THR A 96 4.49 -4.90 -13.94
N GLY A 97 3.49 -4.45 -13.15
CA GLY A 97 3.59 -3.29 -12.27
C GLY A 97 3.80 -1.97 -13.00
N THR A 98 3.85 -1.97 -14.35
CA THR A 98 4.12 -0.76 -15.12
C THR A 98 2.86 0.10 -15.26
N VAL A 99 3.01 1.42 -15.16
CA VAL A 99 1.92 2.36 -15.37
C VAL A 99 2.07 3.01 -16.75
N ARG A 100 1.08 2.76 -17.60
CA ARG A 100 1.02 3.30 -18.97
C ARG A 100 -0.09 4.31 -19.16
N TYR A 101 -1.08 4.30 -18.27
CA TYR A 101 -2.30 5.09 -18.36
C TYR A 101 -2.65 5.71 -17.01
N TYR A 102 -3.48 6.75 -17.06
CA TYR A 102 -4.14 7.31 -15.89
C TYR A 102 -5.60 7.61 -16.21
N LEU A 103 -6.44 7.56 -15.19
CA LEU A 103 -7.85 7.96 -15.29
C LEU A 103 -8.02 9.38 -14.79
N ARG A 104 -8.94 10.08 -15.45
CA ARG A 104 -9.52 11.34 -14.99
C ARG A 104 -10.99 11.15 -14.75
N GLN A 105 -11.49 11.64 -13.64
CA GLN A 105 -12.91 11.65 -13.32
C GLN A 105 -13.34 13.05 -12.93
N TRP A 106 -14.45 13.51 -13.50
CA TRP A 106 -14.98 14.85 -13.25
C TRP A 106 -16.51 14.84 -13.14
N SER A 107 -17.06 15.90 -12.51
CA SER A 107 -18.50 16.13 -12.48
C SER A 107 -19.02 16.44 -13.87
N ALA A 108 -19.99 15.65 -14.34
CA ALA A 108 -20.61 15.78 -15.67
C ALA A 108 -22.14 15.74 -15.52
N PRO A 109 -22.78 16.88 -15.15
CA PRO A 109 -24.23 16.95 -15.00
C PRO A 109 -24.92 16.55 -16.31
N GLY A 110 -25.86 15.61 -16.23
CA GLY A 110 -26.59 15.07 -17.39
C GLY A 110 -26.13 13.68 -17.83
N THR A 111 -25.05 13.16 -17.29
CA THR A 111 -24.71 11.74 -17.40
C THR A 111 -25.50 10.91 -16.38
N PRO A 112 -25.61 9.57 -16.56
CA PRO A 112 -26.39 8.71 -15.66
C PRO A 112 -25.99 8.81 -14.18
N THR A 113 -24.69 8.97 -13.89
CA THR A 113 -24.15 9.07 -12.53
C THR A 113 -23.76 10.49 -12.13
N GLY A 114 -23.97 11.50 -12.99
CA GLY A 114 -23.50 12.86 -12.76
C GLY A 114 -21.97 13.02 -12.88
N ARG A 115 -21.26 11.98 -13.31
CA ARG A 115 -19.79 11.93 -13.46
C ARG A 115 -19.41 11.32 -14.81
N ALA A 116 -18.20 11.63 -15.25
CA ALA A 116 -17.60 11.04 -16.44
C ALA A 116 -16.15 10.63 -16.13
N THR A 117 -15.63 9.70 -16.94
CA THR A 117 -14.26 9.19 -16.83
C THR A 117 -13.58 9.24 -18.19
N ALA A 118 -12.29 9.59 -18.21
CA ALA A 118 -11.43 9.43 -19.37
C ALA A 118 -10.17 8.62 -19.02
N LEU A 119 -9.82 7.69 -19.89
CA LEU A 119 -8.52 7.00 -19.87
C LEU A 119 -7.55 7.81 -20.73
N CYS A 120 -6.42 8.20 -20.16
CA CYS A 120 -5.38 8.98 -20.81
C CYS A 120 -4.05 8.22 -20.86
N ASP A 121 -3.28 8.42 -21.93
CA ASP A 121 -1.94 7.84 -22.08
C ASP A 121 -0.83 8.73 -21.51
N ARG A 122 0.42 8.27 -21.63
CA ARG A 122 1.63 9.00 -21.19
C ARG A 122 1.88 10.33 -21.90
N SER A 123 1.18 10.61 -23.01
CA SER A 123 1.25 11.90 -23.69
C SER A 123 0.18 12.88 -23.24
N GLY A 124 -0.71 12.45 -22.34
CA GLY A 124 -1.89 13.21 -21.92
C GLY A 124 -3.07 13.11 -22.89
N LYS A 125 -2.96 12.25 -23.92
CA LYS A 125 -4.03 12.06 -24.90
C LYS A 125 -5.14 11.18 -24.30
N GLU A 126 -6.39 11.62 -24.42
CA GLU A 126 -7.56 10.81 -24.11
C GLU A 126 -7.71 9.67 -25.14
N ILE A 127 -7.71 8.43 -24.63
CA ILE A 127 -7.84 7.19 -25.42
C ILE A 127 -9.32 6.77 -25.46
N LEU A 128 -9.97 6.76 -24.30
CA LEU A 128 -11.38 6.38 -24.13
C LEU A 128 -12.07 7.37 -23.20
N THR A 129 -13.36 7.58 -23.41
CA THR A 129 -14.20 8.45 -22.55
C THR A 129 -15.52 7.76 -22.27
N PHE A 130 -15.98 7.85 -21.04
CA PHE A 130 -17.20 7.23 -20.54
C PHE A 130 -18.08 8.26 -19.83
N ASP A 131 -19.37 8.07 -19.90
CA ASP A 131 -20.41 8.94 -19.33
C ASP A 131 -20.79 8.60 -17.88
N ARG A 132 -19.90 7.89 -17.16
CA ARG A 132 -20.01 7.59 -15.74
C ARG A 132 -18.62 7.46 -15.08
N ALA A 133 -18.60 7.39 -13.75
CA ALA A 133 -17.38 7.10 -13.00
C ALA A 133 -17.03 5.62 -13.12
N TYR A 134 -15.75 5.32 -13.36
CA TYR A 134 -15.20 3.97 -13.35
C TYR A 134 -13.88 3.94 -12.61
N ASP A 135 -13.68 2.90 -11.80
CA ASP A 135 -12.36 2.45 -11.43
C ASP A 135 -11.81 1.54 -12.52
N ALA A 136 -10.48 1.48 -12.66
CA ALA A 136 -9.86 0.71 -13.71
C ALA A 136 -8.69 -0.11 -13.20
N VAL A 137 -8.60 -1.33 -13.71
CA VAL A 137 -7.45 -2.22 -13.57
C VAL A 137 -7.01 -2.65 -14.95
N LEU A 138 -5.70 -2.66 -15.19
CA LEU A 138 -5.11 -3.15 -16.44
C LEU A 138 -4.38 -4.46 -16.16
N THR A 139 -4.62 -5.45 -17.04
CA THR A 139 -3.88 -6.72 -17.02
C THR A 139 -3.42 -7.03 -18.45
N GLY A 140 -2.17 -6.74 -18.75
CA GLY A 140 -1.62 -6.83 -20.10
C GLY A 140 -2.29 -5.84 -21.06
N SER A 141 -3.16 -6.30 -21.97
CA SER A 141 -3.96 -5.46 -22.85
C SER A 141 -5.41 -5.26 -22.38
N LEU A 142 -5.86 -6.00 -21.38
CA LEU A 142 -7.24 -5.96 -20.92
C LEU A 142 -7.44 -4.87 -19.87
N LEU A 143 -8.29 -3.92 -20.19
CA LEU A 143 -8.77 -2.89 -19.28
C LEU A 143 -10.11 -3.34 -18.69
N VAL A 144 -10.13 -3.58 -17.38
CA VAL A 144 -11.34 -3.83 -16.60
C VAL A 144 -11.80 -2.52 -16.00
N LEU A 145 -13.07 -2.21 -16.21
CA LEU A 145 -13.74 -1.02 -15.68
C LEU A 145 -14.88 -1.46 -14.77
N THR A 146 -14.91 -0.95 -13.55
CA THR A 146 -15.97 -1.21 -12.57
C THR A 146 -16.50 0.10 -12.01
N ALA A 147 -17.81 0.21 -11.80
CA ALA A 147 -18.38 1.42 -11.24
C ALA A 147 -18.13 1.49 -9.71
N PRO A 148 -17.45 2.54 -9.19
CA PRO A 148 -17.07 2.63 -7.78
C PRO A 148 -18.28 2.68 -6.83
N GLU A 149 -19.43 3.13 -7.30
CA GLU A 149 -20.64 3.25 -6.49
C GLU A 149 -21.19 1.89 -6.02
N GLN A 150 -20.74 0.80 -6.65
CA GLN A 150 -21.13 -0.57 -6.29
C GLN A 150 -20.21 -1.22 -5.28
N MET A 151 -18.99 -0.69 -5.10
CA MET A 151 -17.99 -1.27 -4.20
C MET A 151 -18.15 -0.87 -2.72
N ALA A 152 -19.09 0.03 -2.38
CA ALA A 152 -18.97 0.75 -1.13
C ALA A 152 -19.37 -0.02 0.14
N TYR A 153 -20.37 -0.92 0.19
CA TYR A 153 -20.75 -1.57 1.46
C TYR A 153 -21.46 -2.93 1.40
N ALA A 154 -21.96 -3.36 0.26
CA ALA A 154 -22.44 -4.73 0.09
C ALA A 154 -22.33 -5.12 -1.37
N PRO A 155 -21.99 -6.40 -1.66
CA PRO A 155 -21.66 -6.82 -3.02
C PRO A 155 -22.73 -6.58 -4.07
N CYS A 156 -23.92 -6.16 -3.75
CA CYS A 156 -25.00 -5.98 -4.72
C CYS A 156 -25.96 -4.82 -4.39
N ASN A 157 -25.55 -3.82 -3.63
CA ASN A 157 -26.45 -2.79 -3.11
C ASN A 157 -27.06 -1.86 -4.16
N ASN A 158 -26.55 -1.83 -5.38
CA ASN A 158 -27.17 -1.09 -6.47
C ASN A 158 -27.43 -2.04 -7.64
N HIS A 159 -28.68 -2.32 -7.89
CA HIS A 159 -29.19 -3.14 -9.00
C HIS A 159 -28.95 -2.55 -10.40
N ALA A 160 -28.02 -1.64 -10.57
CA ALA A 160 -27.58 -1.19 -11.88
C ALA A 160 -26.77 -2.31 -12.52
N ALA A 161 -27.48 -3.30 -13.02
CA ALA A 161 -26.93 -4.35 -13.86
C ALA A 161 -26.00 -3.75 -14.93
N GLY A 162 -24.83 -4.35 -15.12
CA GLY A 162 -24.00 -4.06 -16.27
C GLY A 162 -23.01 -2.91 -16.14
N ASP A 163 -22.52 -2.61 -14.94
CA ASP A 163 -21.48 -1.58 -14.74
C ASP A 163 -20.05 -2.12 -14.72
N CYS A 164 -19.87 -3.39 -15.06
CA CYS A 164 -18.57 -3.96 -15.35
C CYS A 164 -18.35 -3.99 -16.88
N ARG A 165 -17.18 -3.56 -17.33
CA ARG A 165 -16.80 -3.60 -18.75
C ARG A 165 -15.38 -4.11 -18.88
N VAL A 166 -15.11 -4.88 -19.92
CA VAL A 166 -13.75 -5.35 -20.23
C VAL A 166 -13.43 -4.98 -21.68
N ILE A 167 -12.37 -4.21 -21.87
CA ILE A 167 -11.95 -3.71 -23.19
C ILE A 167 -10.54 -4.19 -23.47
N ASP A 168 -10.32 -4.83 -24.60
CA ASP A 168 -8.98 -5.14 -25.08
C ASP A 168 -8.39 -3.89 -25.77
N LEU A 169 -7.48 -3.20 -25.11
CA LEU A 169 -6.82 -2.00 -25.64
C LEU A 169 -5.96 -2.26 -26.87
N ALA A 170 -5.56 -3.51 -27.15
CA ALA A 170 -4.77 -3.85 -28.33
C ALA A 170 -5.64 -3.91 -29.60
N THR A 171 -6.87 -4.37 -29.48
CA THR A 171 -7.80 -4.47 -30.62
C THR A 171 -8.87 -3.37 -30.61
N GLY A 172 -9.18 -2.81 -29.43
CA GLY A 172 -10.28 -1.90 -29.22
C GLY A 172 -11.64 -2.60 -29.04
N ASP A 173 -11.65 -3.94 -28.95
CA ASP A 173 -12.89 -4.71 -28.81
C ASP A 173 -13.34 -4.74 -27.35
N GLU A 174 -14.64 -4.66 -27.14
CA GLU A 174 -15.27 -4.90 -25.84
C GLU A 174 -15.66 -6.37 -25.75
N LEU A 175 -15.20 -7.03 -24.67
CA LEU A 175 -15.45 -8.45 -24.44
C LEU A 175 -16.83 -8.67 -23.82
N ALA A 176 -17.37 -9.88 -24.00
CA ALA A 176 -18.65 -10.26 -23.40
C ALA A 176 -18.54 -10.29 -21.87
N VAL A 177 -19.48 -9.64 -21.21
CA VAL A 177 -19.60 -9.56 -19.75
C VAL A 177 -20.99 -10.07 -19.36
N PRO A 178 -21.14 -10.87 -18.28
CA PRO A 178 -22.46 -11.27 -17.78
C PRO A 178 -23.32 -10.05 -17.44
N GLU A 179 -24.64 -10.13 -17.71
CA GLU A 179 -25.56 -9.00 -17.56
C GLU A 179 -25.56 -8.38 -16.14
N ASN A 180 -25.35 -9.22 -15.12
CA ASN A 180 -25.40 -8.83 -13.71
C ASN A 180 -24.01 -8.72 -13.08
N ALA A 181 -22.93 -8.60 -13.88
CA ALA A 181 -21.57 -8.47 -13.37
C ALA A 181 -21.35 -7.08 -12.77
N TYR A 182 -20.76 -7.05 -11.56
CA TYR A 182 -20.38 -5.83 -10.86
C TYR A 182 -18.88 -5.76 -10.54
N GLY A 183 -18.15 -6.87 -10.64
CA GLY A 183 -16.71 -6.97 -10.48
C GLY A 183 -16.10 -7.91 -11.49
N CYS A 184 -14.83 -7.74 -11.78
CA CYS A 184 -14.07 -8.64 -12.65
C CYS A 184 -12.61 -8.68 -12.22
N SER A 185 -12.08 -9.90 -12.14
CA SER A 185 -10.65 -10.21 -12.01
C SER A 185 -10.18 -11.03 -13.20
N ILE A 186 -8.88 -11.00 -13.48
CA ILE A 186 -8.28 -11.73 -14.60
C ILE A 186 -7.33 -12.77 -14.03
N ALA A 187 -7.49 -14.04 -14.45
CA ALA A 187 -6.58 -15.13 -14.15
C ALA A 187 -6.08 -15.76 -15.45
N GLY A 188 -4.83 -15.51 -15.78
CA GLY A 188 -4.25 -15.96 -17.04
C GLY A 188 -5.01 -15.43 -18.27
N SER A 189 -5.64 -16.33 -19.03
CA SER A 189 -6.48 -15.98 -20.19
C SER A 189 -7.97 -15.88 -19.88
N TYR A 190 -8.38 -16.09 -18.64
CA TYR A 190 -9.77 -16.15 -18.21
C TYR A 190 -10.22 -14.87 -17.52
N LEU A 191 -11.53 -14.61 -17.61
CA LEU A 191 -12.21 -13.51 -16.94
C LEU A 191 -13.09 -14.09 -15.84
N ALA A 192 -12.89 -13.65 -14.62
CA ALA A 192 -13.69 -14.05 -13.47
C ALA A 192 -14.57 -12.87 -13.05
N PHE A 193 -15.87 -13.06 -13.08
CA PHE A 193 -16.85 -12.05 -12.74
C PHE A 193 -17.52 -12.34 -11.42
N GLU A 194 -17.71 -11.30 -10.65
CA GLU A 194 -18.68 -11.29 -9.56
C GLU A 194 -20.03 -10.89 -10.15
N VAL A 195 -21.03 -11.75 -10.00
CA VAL A 195 -22.37 -11.53 -10.50
C VAL A 195 -23.38 -11.53 -9.36
N CYS A 196 -24.43 -10.73 -9.49
CA CYS A 196 -25.50 -10.67 -8.51
C CYS A 196 -26.85 -11.01 -9.18
N ASN A 197 -27.40 -12.17 -8.82
CA ASN A 197 -28.61 -12.75 -9.42
C ASN A 197 -29.87 -12.40 -8.61
N VAL A 198 -30.01 -11.14 -8.22
CA VAL A 198 -31.20 -10.68 -7.49
C VAL A 198 -32.45 -10.85 -8.36
N PRO A 199 -33.54 -11.48 -7.82
CA PRO A 199 -34.78 -11.61 -8.54
C PRO A 199 -35.34 -10.27 -9.01
N ALA A 200 -35.98 -10.23 -10.20
CA ALA A 200 -36.52 -9.01 -10.78
C ALA A 200 -37.63 -8.35 -9.94
N ASP A 201 -38.27 -9.13 -9.07
CA ASP A 201 -39.34 -8.69 -8.17
C ASP A 201 -38.85 -8.42 -6.74
N TYR A 202 -37.52 -8.45 -6.52
CA TYR A 202 -36.93 -8.13 -5.24
C TYR A 202 -37.21 -6.67 -4.85
N VAL A 203 -37.66 -6.47 -3.63
CA VAL A 203 -37.88 -5.15 -3.05
C VAL A 203 -36.91 -4.93 -1.91
N GLN A 204 -36.07 -3.91 -2.03
CA GLN A 204 -35.16 -3.51 -0.97
C GLN A 204 -35.94 -3.11 0.28
N GLU A 205 -35.65 -3.76 1.41
CA GLU A 205 -36.32 -3.54 2.69
C GLU A 205 -35.64 -2.48 3.55
N ASN A 206 -34.33 -2.27 3.37
CA ASN A 206 -33.52 -1.38 4.18
C ASN A 206 -33.04 -0.17 3.37
N GLU A 207 -33.28 1.05 3.86
CA GLU A 207 -32.82 2.29 3.20
C GLU A 207 -31.29 2.41 3.08
N TRP A 208 -30.54 1.65 3.88
CA TRP A 208 -29.08 1.60 3.87
C TRP A 208 -28.53 0.46 3.00
N GLY A 209 -29.41 -0.30 2.35
CA GLY A 209 -29.10 -1.48 1.55
C GLY A 209 -29.31 -2.78 2.33
N ASP A 210 -29.73 -3.81 1.60
CA ASP A 210 -29.90 -5.17 2.14
C ASP A 210 -28.62 -5.98 1.94
N ASP A 211 -28.42 -7.01 2.76
CA ASP A 211 -27.39 -8.00 2.53
C ASP A 211 -27.83 -8.93 1.38
N LEU A 212 -27.16 -8.81 0.23
CA LEU A 212 -27.47 -9.55 -0.98
C LEU A 212 -26.49 -10.70 -1.26
N THR A 213 -25.67 -11.09 -0.29
CA THR A 213 -24.71 -12.20 -0.42
C THR A 213 -25.36 -13.50 -0.87
N ALA A 214 -26.62 -13.73 -0.49
CA ALA A 214 -27.40 -14.89 -0.93
C ALA A 214 -27.62 -14.97 -2.46
N TYR A 215 -27.42 -13.87 -3.18
CA TYR A 215 -27.59 -13.76 -4.63
C TYR A 215 -26.25 -13.62 -5.37
N CYS A 216 -25.13 -13.59 -4.64
CA CYS A 216 -23.81 -13.44 -5.23
C CYS A 216 -23.29 -14.77 -5.75
N ALA A 217 -22.60 -14.72 -6.87
CA ALA A 217 -21.91 -15.86 -7.46
C ALA A 217 -20.64 -15.39 -8.19
N VAL A 218 -19.68 -16.29 -8.32
CA VAL A 218 -18.52 -16.13 -9.19
C VAL A 218 -18.76 -16.91 -10.46
N GLN A 219 -18.56 -16.27 -11.61
CA GLN A 219 -18.59 -16.90 -12.92
C GLN A 219 -17.27 -16.67 -13.64
N VAL A 220 -16.59 -17.75 -14.02
CA VAL A 220 -15.34 -17.68 -14.79
C VAL A 220 -15.63 -18.09 -16.23
N GLN A 221 -15.17 -17.29 -17.17
CA GLN A 221 -15.34 -17.55 -18.60
C GLN A 221 -14.03 -17.28 -19.37
N ASP A 222 -13.93 -17.89 -20.52
CA ASP A 222 -12.88 -17.57 -21.48
C ASP A 222 -13.17 -16.22 -22.20
N ARG A 223 -12.26 -15.80 -23.08
CA ARG A 223 -12.43 -14.55 -23.86
C ARG A 223 -13.55 -14.62 -24.90
N GLN A 224 -14.07 -15.80 -25.20
CA GLN A 224 -15.20 -16.04 -26.11
C GLN A 224 -16.53 -16.01 -25.35
N GLY A 225 -16.50 -15.95 -24.01
CA GLY A 225 -17.69 -15.94 -23.16
C GLY A 225 -18.19 -17.34 -22.77
N GLU A 226 -17.40 -18.41 -23.05
CA GLU A 226 -17.73 -19.75 -22.59
C GLU A 226 -17.42 -19.91 -21.10
N VAL A 227 -18.44 -20.27 -20.31
CA VAL A 227 -18.32 -20.42 -18.86
C VAL A 227 -17.61 -21.73 -18.53
N VAL A 228 -16.49 -21.64 -17.80
CA VAL A 228 -15.67 -22.78 -17.39
C VAL A 228 -15.83 -23.14 -15.90
N TYR A 229 -16.29 -22.19 -15.09
CA TYR A 229 -16.51 -22.40 -13.65
C TYR A 229 -17.61 -21.45 -13.15
N GLN A 230 -18.40 -21.95 -12.21
CA GLN A 230 -19.40 -21.15 -11.50
C GLN A 230 -19.50 -21.64 -10.05
N ALA A 231 -19.52 -20.70 -9.11
CA ALA A 231 -19.75 -20.93 -7.69
C ALA A 231 -20.86 -20.00 -7.21
N GLU A 232 -21.90 -20.59 -6.63
CA GLU A 232 -22.96 -19.84 -5.95
C GLU A 232 -22.53 -19.42 -4.55
N LEU A 233 -23.18 -18.43 -3.95
CA LEU A 233 -22.87 -17.91 -2.63
C LEU A 233 -21.37 -17.57 -2.50
N SER A 234 -20.83 -16.87 -3.47
CA SER A 234 -19.40 -16.59 -3.53
C SER A 234 -19.11 -15.21 -4.10
N GLY A 235 -17.89 -14.73 -3.82
CA GLY A 235 -17.31 -13.50 -4.33
C GLY A 235 -15.84 -13.70 -4.65
N LEU A 236 -15.22 -12.72 -5.28
CA LEU A 236 -13.79 -12.70 -5.54
C LEU A 236 -13.06 -11.90 -4.46
N SER A 237 -11.92 -12.40 -4.07
CA SER A 237 -10.98 -11.69 -3.20
C SER A 237 -9.63 -11.55 -3.89
N SER A 238 -8.76 -10.72 -3.33
CA SER A 238 -7.39 -10.60 -3.82
C SER A 238 -6.41 -11.37 -2.94
N PHE A 239 -5.23 -11.67 -3.47
CA PHE A 239 -4.16 -12.29 -2.71
C PHE A 239 -3.58 -11.38 -1.61
N TYR A 240 -4.01 -10.12 -1.49
CA TYR A 240 -3.40 -9.13 -0.60
C TYR A 240 -1.87 -9.05 -0.76
N ALA A 241 -1.37 -9.40 -1.96
CA ALA A 241 0.01 -9.14 -2.33
C ALA A 241 0.20 -7.64 -2.51
N SER A 242 1.40 -7.14 -2.20
CA SER A 242 1.69 -5.75 -2.55
C SER A 242 1.70 -5.59 -4.07
N SER A 243 1.36 -4.42 -4.56
CA SER A 243 1.33 -4.12 -6.00
C SER A 243 2.68 -4.30 -6.71
N SER A 244 3.77 -4.41 -5.95
CA SER A 244 5.14 -4.64 -6.43
C SER A 244 5.59 -6.10 -6.32
N ASP A 245 4.82 -6.97 -5.68
CA ASP A 245 5.14 -8.40 -5.63
C ASP A 245 4.79 -9.08 -6.97
N SER A 246 5.77 -9.07 -7.89
CA SER A 246 5.65 -9.70 -9.21
C SER A 246 5.57 -11.23 -9.16
N SER A 247 5.74 -11.84 -7.99
CA SER A 247 5.61 -13.29 -7.79
C SER A 247 4.20 -13.73 -7.39
N ALA A 248 3.25 -12.79 -7.20
CA ALA A 248 1.88 -13.13 -6.92
C ALA A 248 1.29 -14.02 -8.05
N PRO A 249 0.54 -15.08 -7.71
CA PRO A 249 -0.01 -16.00 -8.70
C PRO A 249 -1.03 -15.31 -9.60
N THR A 250 -0.72 -15.16 -10.89
CA THR A 250 -1.60 -14.48 -11.86
C THR A 250 -2.62 -15.41 -12.52
N ASP A 251 -2.45 -16.74 -12.40
CA ASP A 251 -3.33 -17.76 -12.98
C ASP A 251 -4.33 -18.33 -11.98
N TRP A 252 -4.33 -17.82 -10.76
CA TRP A 252 -5.19 -18.27 -9.68
C TRP A 252 -6.16 -17.20 -9.24
N LEU A 253 -7.33 -17.60 -8.81
CA LEU A 253 -8.38 -16.78 -8.22
C LEU A 253 -8.57 -17.12 -6.76
N VAL A 254 -8.77 -16.12 -5.92
CA VAL A 254 -9.26 -16.32 -4.55
C VAL A 254 -10.78 -16.22 -4.59
N VAL A 255 -11.46 -17.32 -4.28
CA VAL A 255 -12.92 -17.41 -4.24
C VAL A 255 -13.35 -17.45 -2.79
N SER A 256 -14.00 -16.40 -2.33
CA SER A 256 -14.60 -16.31 -1.00
C SER A 256 -15.98 -16.95 -1.03
N HIS A 257 -16.25 -17.87 -0.13
CA HIS A 257 -17.54 -18.53 0.00
C HIS A 257 -18.37 -17.93 1.13
N TYR A 258 -19.67 -17.88 0.95
CA TYR A 258 -20.62 -17.43 1.95
C TYR A 258 -21.52 -18.58 2.40
N ASN A 259 -21.91 -18.58 3.64
CA ASN A 259 -22.93 -19.49 4.15
C ASN A 259 -24.34 -18.96 3.81
N GLU A 260 -25.35 -19.82 3.87
CA GLU A 260 -26.75 -19.45 3.62
C GLU A 260 -27.27 -18.33 4.56
N ASP A 261 -26.63 -18.15 5.70
CA ASP A 261 -26.93 -17.08 6.68
C ASP A 261 -26.17 -15.77 6.42
N GLY A 262 -25.45 -15.65 5.28
CA GLY A 262 -24.65 -14.50 4.90
C GLY A 262 -23.30 -14.38 5.62
N THR A 263 -22.94 -15.32 6.50
CA THR A 263 -21.62 -15.33 7.14
C THR A 263 -20.55 -15.83 6.17
N THR A 264 -19.31 -15.35 6.36
CA THR A 264 -18.17 -15.78 5.55
C THR A 264 -17.83 -17.24 5.85
N GLY A 265 -17.75 -18.06 4.82
CA GLY A 265 -17.23 -19.44 4.85
C GLY A 265 -15.72 -19.48 4.70
N ALA A 266 -15.20 -20.64 4.30
CA ALA A 266 -13.78 -20.80 4.00
C ALA A 266 -13.49 -20.35 2.57
N ASP A 267 -12.40 -19.60 2.38
CA ASP A 267 -11.94 -19.23 1.05
C ASP A 267 -11.29 -20.42 0.34
N SER A 268 -11.39 -20.44 -0.99
CA SER A 268 -10.68 -21.40 -1.85
C SER A 268 -9.86 -20.68 -2.92
N LEU A 269 -8.95 -21.41 -3.52
CA LEU A 269 -8.18 -20.97 -4.69
C LEU A 269 -8.63 -21.80 -5.89
N TYR A 270 -8.87 -21.15 -7.00
CA TYR A 270 -9.24 -21.80 -8.25
C TYR A 270 -8.32 -21.39 -9.39
N ASN A 271 -7.76 -22.37 -10.10
CA ASN A 271 -6.97 -22.16 -11.30
C ASN A 271 -7.81 -22.53 -12.54
N PRO A 272 -8.29 -21.55 -13.32
CA PRO A 272 -9.14 -21.84 -14.48
C PRO A 272 -8.41 -22.53 -15.63
N THR A 273 -7.07 -22.48 -15.68
CA THR A 273 -6.28 -23.15 -16.71
C THR A 273 -6.20 -24.66 -16.47
N THR A 274 -6.01 -25.07 -15.22
CA THR A 274 -5.87 -26.49 -14.85
C THR A 274 -7.17 -27.10 -14.35
N GLY A 275 -8.12 -26.28 -13.91
CA GLY A 275 -9.34 -26.69 -13.20
C GLY A 275 -9.07 -27.13 -11.77
N GLU A 276 -7.89 -26.86 -11.23
CA GLU A 276 -7.52 -27.20 -9.85
C GLU A 276 -8.21 -26.26 -8.86
N GLU A 277 -8.75 -26.83 -7.77
CA GLU A 277 -9.34 -26.07 -6.67
C GLU A 277 -8.71 -26.52 -5.35
N LEU A 278 -8.23 -25.54 -4.56
CA LEU A 278 -7.63 -25.75 -3.24
C LEU A 278 -8.47 -25.05 -2.19
N THR A 279 -8.95 -25.79 -1.20
CA THR A 279 -9.80 -25.28 -0.12
C THR A 279 -8.98 -24.85 1.09
N GLY A 280 -9.53 -23.95 1.92
CA GLY A 280 -8.93 -23.53 3.17
C GLY A 280 -7.88 -22.45 3.03
N TYR A 281 -7.94 -21.64 1.98
CA TYR A 281 -7.04 -20.49 1.81
C TYR A 281 -7.09 -19.56 3.02
N GLN A 282 -5.91 -19.18 3.49
CA GLN A 282 -5.74 -18.27 4.62
C GLN A 282 -5.13 -16.93 4.19
N GLN A 283 -4.00 -17.00 3.50
CA GLN A 283 -3.30 -15.80 3.03
C GLN A 283 -2.19 -16.12 2.01
N TYR A 284 -1.79 -15.11 1.28
CA TYR A 284 -0.58 -15.09 0.48
C TYR A 284 0.64 -14.90 1.40
N THR A 285 1.68 -15.71 1.22
CA THR A 285 2.87 -15.71 2.09
C THR A 285 4.12 -15.13 1.44
N GLY A 286 4.08 -14.89 0.13
CA GLY A 286 5.19 -14.36 -0.68
C GLY A 286 5.78 -15.39 -1.63
N ALA A 287 6.57 -14.94 -2.61
CA ALA A 287 7.27 -15.78 -3.59
C ALA A 287 6.38 -16.82 -4.30
N GLY A 288 5.14 -16.45 -4.62
CA GLY A 288 4.20 -17.35 -5.31
C GLY A 288 3.61 -18.44 -4.42
N THR A 289 3.73 -18.34 -3.10
CA THR A 289 3.23 -19.33 -2.14
C THR A 289 2.05 -18.80 -1.33
N VAL A 290 1.25 -19.73 -0.84
CA VAL A 290 0.08 -19.46 0.01
C VAL A 290 0.06 -20.36 1.23
N SER A 291 -0.64 -19.91 2.26
CA SER A 291 -0.99 -20.73 3.43
C SER A 291 -2.41 -21.25 3.27
N LEU A 292 -2.57 -22.58 3.37
CA LEU A 292 -3.86 -23.25 3.44
C LEU A 292 -4.05 -23.84 4.83
N TYR A 293 -5.28 -23.90 5.32
CA TYR A 293 -5.62 -24.65 6.53
C TYR A 293 -6.44 -25.87 6.16
N HIS A 294 -5.87 -27.06 6.37
CA HIS A 294 -6.48 -28.33 6.03
C HIS A 294 -6.20 -29.38 7.11
N ASP A 295 -7.24 -30.15 7.50
CA ASP A 295 -7.15 -31.24 8.49
C ASP A 295 -6.48 -30.84 9.82
N GLY A 296 -6.66 -29.60 10.27
CA GLY A 296 -6.11 -29.11 11.53
C GLY A 296 -4.66 -28.60 11.44
N ARG A 297 -4.08 -28.51 10.24
CA ARG A 297 -2.72 -28.02 9.99
C ARG A 297 -2.67 -26.94 8.95
N TYR A 298 -1.66 -26.08 9.06
CA TYR A 298 -1.35 -25.08 8.05
C TYR A 298 -0.32 -25.63 7.08
N GLN A 299 -0.66 -25.60 5.80
CA GLN A 299 0.19 -26.06 4.71
C GLN A 299 0.72 -24.85 3.93
N LEU A 300 2.02 -24.81 3.70
CA LEU A 300 2.63 -23.89 2.75
C LEU A 300 2.61 -24.53 1.37
N VAL A 301 1.94 -23.89 0.43
CA VAL A 301 1.74 -24.41 -0.92
C VAL A 301 2.33 -23.47 -1.95
N ASP A 302 3.16 -24.02 -2.83
CA ASP A 302 3.70 -23.33 -4.00
C ASP A 302 2.69 -23.44 -5.17
N LEU A 303 2.31 -22.30 -5.72
CA LEU A 303 1.35 -22.18 -6.82
C LEU A 303 2.00 -21.87 -8.18
N VAL A 304 3.29 -21.56 -8.20
CA VAL A 304 3.94 -20.95 -9.37
C VAL A 304 5.07 -21.81 -9.97
N SER A 305 5.82 -22.52 -9.13
CA SER A 305 7.05 -23.22 -9.57
C SER A 305 6.79 -24.50 -10.36
N THR A 306 5.57 -25.04 -10.32
CA THR A 306 5.21 -26.32 -10.94
C THR A 306 3.87 -26.22 -11.68
N GLU A 307 3.61 -27.13 -12.63
CA GLU A 307 2.34 -27.19 -13.37
C GLU A 307 1.13 -27.53 -12.45
N GLN A 308 1.39 -28.03 -11.27
CA GLN A 308 0.38 -28.31 -10.23
C GLN A 308 0.91 -27.80 -8.90
N SER A 309 -0.02 -27.41 -8.02
CA SER A 309 0.33 -26.96 -6.68
C SER A 309 1.12 -28.00 -5.90
N ALA A 310 2.10 -27.55 -5.12
CA ALA A 310 2.97 -28.44 -4.35
C ALA A 310 3.05 -27.99 -2.89
N VAL A 311 2.77 -28.90 -1.94
CA VAL A 311 2.97 -28.66 -0.50
C VAL A 311 4.47 -28.67 -0.21
N LEU A 312 5.00 -27.55 0.30
CA LEU A 312 6.41 -27.40 0.67
C LEU A 312 6.67 -27.85 2.11
N CYS A 313 5.79 -27.48 3.04
CA CYS A 313 5.88 -27.87 4.45
C CYS A 313 4.51 -27.70 5.15
N GLU A 314 4.43 -28.22 6.39
CA GLU A 314 3.23 -28.16 7.22
C GLU A 314 3.59 -27.81 8.65
N TYR A 315 2.74 -26.97 9.28
CA TYR A 315 2.89 -26.54 10.67
C TYR A 315 1.55 -26.61 11.43
N ASP A 316 1.65 -26.67 12.75
CA ASP A 316 0.48 -26.55 13.64
C ASP A 316 0.09 -25.07 13.89
N GLN A 317 0.88 -24.13 13.36
CA GLN A 317 0.73 -22.70 13.55
C GLN A 317 0.52 -21.98 12.22
N PRO A 318 -0.20 -20.83 12.18
CA PRO A 318 -0.37 -20.04 10.98
C PRO A 318 0.95 -19.63 10.35
N ILE A 319 1.10 -19.86 9.05
CA ILE A 319 2.27 -19.45 8.28
C ILE A 319 2.01 -18.03 7.79
N ARG A 320 2.86 -17.07 8.19
CA ARG A 320 2.69 -15.64 7.88
C ARG A 320 3.53 -15.17 6.70
N TYR A 321 4.78 -15.62 6.65
CA TYR A 321 5.72 -15.18 5.61
C TYR A 321 6.51 -16.36 5.10
N TYR A 322 6.88 -16.25 3.83
CA TYR A 322 7.78 -17.19 3.18
C TYR A 322 8.77 -16.45 2.29
N VAL A 323 9.99 -16.94 2.29
CA VAL A 323 11.00 -16.68 1.27
C VAL A 323 11.58 -18.04 0.83
N PRO A 324 12.09 -18.20 -0.41
CA PRO A 324 12.70 -19.46 -0.81
C PRO A 324 13.74 -19.95 0.21
N GLY A 325 13.45 -21.10 0.83
CA GLY A 325 14.29 -21.69 1.85
C GLY A 325 13.96 -21.35 3.30
N ALA A 326 13.02 -20.46 3.60
CA ALA A 326 12.62 -20.17 4.97
C ALA A 326 11.15 -19.78 5.11
N ALA A 327 10.55 -20.13 6.25
CA ALA A 327 9.18 -19.78 6.61
C ALA A 327 9.12 -19.11 8.00
N VAL A 328 8.10 -18.29 8.21
CA VAL A 328 7.81 -17.69 9.51
C VAL A 328 6.37 -18.03 9.90
N THR A 329 6.22 -18.61 11.08
CA THR A 329 4.92 -18.90 11.68
C THR A 329 4.63 -17.97 12.84
N GLU A 330 3.34 -17.72 13.07
CA GLU A 330 2.85 -16.96 14.22
C GLU A 330 2.15 -17.89 15.19
N PRO A 331 2.55 -17.97 16.48
CA PRO A 331 1.86 -18.79 17.44
C PRO A 331 0.43 -18.30 17.65
N GLU A 332 -0.52 -19.22 17.82
CA GLU A 332 -1.83 -18.86 18.34
C GLU A 332 -1.65 -18.17 19.70
N VAL A 333 -2.16 -16.94 19.82
CA VAL A 333 -2.00 -16.12 21.03
C VAL A 333 -2.69 -16.80 22.20
N SER A 334 -1.92 -17.52 23.00
CA SER A 334 -2.43 -18.18 24.20
C SER A 334 -2.19 -17.38 25.48
N THR A 335 -1.19 -16.51 25.51
CA THR A 335 -0.87 -15.66 26.68
C THR A 335 -0.39 -14.27 26.26
N PRO A 336 -0.57 -13.23 27.12
CA PRO A 336 -0.02 -11.90 26.85
C PRO A 336 1.51 -11.88 26.66
N GLU A 337 2.22 -12.81 27.26
CA GLU A 337 3.68 -12.90 27.20
C GLU A 337 4.17 -13.46 25.87
N MET A 338 3.32 -14.18 25.14
CA MET A 338 3.62 -14.75 23.82
C MET A 338 2.99 -13.93 22.67
N ALA A 339 2.28 -12.87 22.99
CA ALA A 339 1.67 -12.02 21.98
C ALA A 339 2.75 -11.38 21.09
N GLY A 340 2.73 -11.71 19.81
CA GLY A 340 3.63 -11.15 18.81
C GLY A 340 5.01 -11.84 18.69
N ARG A 341 5.20 -13.01 19.27
CA ARG A 341 6.40 -13.81 19.00
C ARG A 341 6.18 -14.70 17.79
N TYR A 342 7.06 -14.57 16.82
CA TYR A 342 7.10 -15.41 15.62
C TYR A 342 8.14 -16.51 15.80
N LEU A 343 8.00 -17.58 14.99
CA LEU A 343 8.99 -18.65 14.90
C LEU A 343 9.52 -18.70 13.45
N PHE A 344 10.83 -18.52 13.31
CA PHE A 344 11.53 -18.69 12.05
C PHE A 344 11.93 -20.14 11.86
N HIS A 345 11.74 -20.67 10.68
CA HIS A 345 12.11 -22.00 10.24
C HIS A 345 13.01 -21.91 9.01
N ASP A 346 14.26 -22.30 9.14
CA ASP A 346 15.15 -22.51 8.00
C ASP A 346 14.86 -23.88 7.40
N LEU A 347 14.26 -23.92 6.23
CA LEU A 347 13.84 -25.18 5.57
C LEU A 347 15.02 -25.95 4.97
N LEU A 348 16.18 -25.33 4.81
CA LEU A 348 17.38 -25.96 4.26
C LEU A 348 18.21 -26.64 5.35
N THR A 349 18.32 -26.00 6.51
CA THR A 349 19.14 -26.50 7.62
C THR A 349 18.33 -27.19 8.71
N GLY A 350 17.02 -26.91 8.79
CA GLY A 350 16.14 -27.33 9.89
C GLY A 350 16.36 -26.50 11.17
N GLU A 351 17.04 -25.34 11.09
CA GLU A 351 17.18 -24.43 12.23
C GLU A 351 15.86 -23.76 12.54
N GLU A 352 15.53 -23.64 13.83
CA GLU A 352 14.37 -22.88 14.32
C GLU A 352 14.85 -21.78 15.29
N LYS A 353 14.23 -20.58 15.17
CA LYS A 353 14.52 -19.46 16.07
C LYS A 353 13.23 -18.76 16.49
N GLU A 354 13.10 -18.49 17.79
CA GLU A 354 12.09 -17.58 18.29
C GLU A 354 12.49 -16.13 17.96
N LEU A 355 11.51 -15.32 17.53
CA LEU A 355 11.74 -13.95 17.09
C LEU A 355 11.09 -12.95 18.05
N TYR A 356 11.73 -11.79 18.21
CA TYR A 356 11.09 -10.60 18.79
C TYR A 356 10.09 -9.98 17.82
N ASP A 357 10.48 -9.87 16.53
CA ASP A 357 9.66 -9.24 15.51
C ASP A 357 10.13 -9.58 14.09
N VAL A 358 9.28 -9.24 13.12
CA VAL A 358 9.49 -9.42 11.69
C VAL A 358 9.11 -8.13 10.96
N GLY A 359 10.03 -7.61 10.16
CA GLY A 359 9.79 -6.48 9.25
C GLY A 359 9.70 -6.94 7.82
N THR A 360 8.77 -6.38 7.06
CA THR A 360 8.62 -6.69 5.64
C THR A 360 8.37 -5.45 4.82
N ASP A 361 8.94 -5.41 3.63
CA ASP A 361 8.50 -4.57 2.53
C ASP A 361 8.21 -5.43 1.29
N ASP A 362 8.11 -4.79 0.13
CA ASP A 362 7.82 -5.47 -1.13
C ASP A 362 8.96 -6.39 -1.59
N ALA A 363 10.18 -6.07 -1.25
CA ALA A 363 11.40 -6.74 -1.72
C ALA A 363 12.11 -7.56 -0.63
N THR A 364 11.88 -7.25 0.66
CA THR A 364 12.66 -7.81 1.76
C THR A 364 11.80 -8.42 2.86
N LEU A 365 12.34 -9.44 3.52
CA LEU A 365 11.88 -9.99 4.79
C LEU A 365 13.03 -9.90 5.79
N ALA A 366 12.83 -9.20 6.89
CA ALA A 366 13.79 -9.14 7.98
C ALA A 366 13.27 -9.84 9.22
N ILE A 367 14.14 -10.56 9.91
CA ILE A 367 13.87 -11.18 11.20
C ILE A 367 14.82 -10.64 12.25
N TYR A 368 14.32 -10.51 13.49
CA TYR A 368 15.13 -10.26 14.67
C TYR A 368 14.82 -11.31 15.72
N ALA A 369 15.80 -12.19 15.99
CA ALA A 369 15.65 -13.33 16.87
C ALA A 369 16.02 -12.99 18.33
N LEU A 370 15.50 -13.80 19.28
CA LEU A 370 15.75 -13.64 20.70
C LEU A 370 17.23 -13.80 21.06
N ASP A 371 18.01 -14.52 20.25
CA ASP A 371 19.45 -14.68 20.43
C ASP A 371 20.29 -13.50 19.89
N GLY A 372 19.63 -12.45 19.41
CA GLY A 372 20.27 -11.26 18.84
C GLY A 372 20.54 -11.38 17.34
N THR A 373 20.23 -12.49 16.69
CA THR A 373 20.43 -12.65 15.24
C THR A 373 19.48 -11.73 14.47
N VAL A 374 20.03 -10.97 13.52
CA VAL A 374 19.28 -10.16 12.53
C VAL A 374 19.62 -10.70 11.16
N ARG A 375 18.60 -11.13 10.42
CA ARG A 375 18.74 -11.56 9.03
C ARG A 375 17.75 -10.82 8.14
N VAL A 376 18.21 -10.41 6.96
CA VAL A 376 17.37 -9.81 5.92
C VAL A 376 17.50 -10.63 4.65
N PHE A 377 16.37 -11.02 4.11
CA PHE A 377 16.27 -11.85 2.91
C PHE A 377 15.62 -11.05 1.77
N ASP A 378 16.10 -11.27 0.56
CA ASP A 378 15.34 -10.94 -0.64
C ASP A 378 14.09 -11.84 -0.72
N ARG A 379 12.91 -11.25 -0.82
CA ARG A 379 11.64 -12.01 -0.76
C ARG A 379 11.42 -12.93 -1.95
N GLN A 380 11.92 -12.59 -3.12
CA GLN A 380 11.70 -13.39 -4.33
C GLN A 380 12.68 -14.56 -4.43
N THR A 381 13.93 -14.31 -4.07
CA THR A 381 15.01 -15.28 -4.31
C THR A 381 15.43 -16.04 -3.06
N GLY A 382 15.07 -15.56 -1.85
CA GLY A 382 15.53 -16.11 -0.57
C GLY A 382 17.00 -15.82 -0.29
N VAL A 383 17.66 -15.00 -1.11
CA VAL A 383 19.07 -14.63 -0.90
C VAL A 383 19.19 -13.82 0.38
N LEU A 384 20.13 -14.24 1.23
CA LEU A 384 20.46 -13.52 2.46
C LEU A 384 21.24 -12.25 2.12
N LEU A 385 20.65 -11.09 2.36
CA LEU A 385 21.21 -9.77 2.09
C LEU A 385 22.03 -9.25 3.26
N THR A 386 21.55 -9.48 4.48
CA THR A 386 22.20 -9.05 5.72
C THR A 386 22.14 -10.18 6.74
N ASP A 387 23.26 -10.52 7.36
CA ASP A 387 23.37 -11.47 8.46
C ASP A 387 24.32 -10.87 9.51
N THR A 388 23.75 -10.48 10.64
CA THR A 388 24.50 -9.85 11.72
C THR A 388 23.89 -10.22 13.06
N ALA A 389 24.59 -9.89 14.13
CA ALA A 389 24.08 -10.04 15.48
C ALA A 389 24.18 -8.71 16.21
N ILE A 390 23.11 -8.38 16.94
CA ILE A 390 23.06 -7.23 17.82
C ILE A 390 22.85 -7.71 19.26
N ASP A 391 23.45 -7.02 20.21
CA ASP A 391 23.27 -7.38 21.61
C ASP A 391 21.84 -7.03 22.06
N PRO A 392 21.06 -8.00 22.59
CA PRO A 392 19.77 -7.70 23.20
C PRO A 392 19.95 -6.73 24.37
N VAL A 393 19.02 -5.81 24.52
CA VAL A 393 19.01 -4.89 25.67
C VAL A 393 18.62 -5.65 26.93
N GLU A 394 19.19 -5.26 28.07
CA GLU A 394 18.81 -5.86 29.35
C GLU A 394 17.29 -5.70 29.60
N ASN A 395 16.59 -6.80 29.89
CA ASN A 395 15.14 -6.87 30.04
C ASN A 395 14.34 -6.48 28.79
N GLN A 396 14.87 -6.73 27.60
CA GLN A 396 14.15 -6.51 26.36
C GLN A 396 12.85 -7.36 26.31
N VAL A 397 11.73 -6.71 26.06
CA VAL A 397 10.41 -7.34 25.98
C VAL A 397 9.90 -7.38 24.55
N ARG A 398 10.19 -6.33 23.78
CA ARG A 398 9.72 -6.14 22.41
C ARG A 398 10.80 -5.56 21.52
N ALA A 399 10.55 -5.62 20.24
CA ALA A 399 11.27 -4.87 19.23
C ALA A 399 10.30 -4.48 18.12
N HIS A 400 10.67 -3.45 17.35
CA HIS A 400 10.02 -3.09 16.11
C HIS A 400 11.03 -3.16 15.00
N VAL A 401 10.74 -3.98 14.00
CA VAL A 401 11.63 -4.21 12.86
C VAL A 401 11.04 -3.55 11.62
N TYR A 402 11.83 -2.73 10.97
CA TYR A 402 11.56 -2.20 9.64
C TYR A 402 12.68 -2.65 8.71
N ALA A 403 12.34 -3.08 7.50
CA ALA A 403 13.33 -3.50 6.51
C ALA A 403 13.01 -2.90 5.15
N GLU A 404 14.05 -2.51 4.41
CA GLU A 404 13.95 -2.05 3.04
C GLU A 404 15.28 -2.18 2.32
N ASN A 405 15.30 -2.76 1.12
CA ASN A 405 16.48 -2.91 0.26
C ASN A 405 17.71 -3.50 0.97
N GLY A 406 17.50 -4.47 1.87
CA GLY A 406 18.56 -5.10 2.66
C GLY A 406 19.00 -4.33 3.89
N TRP A 407 18.56 -3.10 4.10
CA TRP A 407 18.71 -2.36 5.35
C TRP A 407 17.65 -2.77 6.34
N VAL A 408 18.02 -2.79 7.63
CA VAL A 408 17.09 -3.06 8.72
C VAL A 408 17.30 -2.05 9.85
N TRP A 409 16.17 -1.60 10.38
CA TRP A 409 16.06 -0.79 11.59
C TRP A 409 15.39 -1.65 12.66
N VAL A 410 16.05 -1.78 13.82
CA VAL A 410 15.51 -2.49 14.97
C VAL A 410 15.44 -1.51 16.15
N ALA A 411 14.22 -1.15 16.53
CA ALA A 411 14.00 -0.42 17.77
C ALA A 411 13.74 -1.41 18.91
N GLN A 412 14.56 -1.37 19.95
CA GLN A 412 14.53 -2.30 21.08
C GLN A 412 13.87 -1.62 22.29
N ASP A 413 12.84 -2.24 22.85
CA ASP A 413 12.10 -1.75 24.03
C ASP A 413 12.41 -2.58 25.27
N ASP A 414 12.60 -1.91 26.41
CA ASP A 414 12.93 -2.55 27.69
C ASP A 414 11.71 -2.84 28.58
N ASN A 415 10.55 -2.24 28.25
CA ASN A 415 9.36 -2.37 29.09
C ASN A 415 8.05 -2.13 28.34
N ASP A 416 6.93 -2.32 29.04
CA ASP A 416 5.57 -2.13 28.50
C ASP A 416 5.19 -0.68 28.17
N ASN A 417 6.08 0.30 28.37
CA ASN A 417 5.78 1.73 28.19
C ASN A 417 6.14 2.25 26.79
N TYR A 418 6.51 1.38 25.85
CA TYR A 418 6.91 1.75 24.48
C TYR A 418 8.07 2.76 24.41
N VAL A 419 9.00 2.68 25.35
CA VAL A 419 10.19 3.52 25.34
C VAL A 419 11.32 2.75 24.68
N ASN A 420 11.77 3.24 23.52
CA ASN A 420 12.95 2.68 22.87
C ASN A 420 14.19 2.88 23.76
N THR A 421 14.98 1.83 23.98
CA THR A 421 16.22 1.88 24.74
C THR A 421 17.44 1.85 23.86
N ALA A 422 17.34 1.27 22.68
CA ALA A 422 18.36 1.30 21.65
C ALA A 422 17.73 1.19 20.27
N ILE A 423 18.38 1.79 19.28
CA ILE A 423 18.03 1.66 17.88
C ILE A 423 19.25 1.10 17.16
N GLN A 424 19.09 -0.03 16.48
CA GLN A 424 20.12 -0.65 15.69
C GLN A 424 19.80 -0.49 14.21
N ILE A 425 20.79 -0.06 13.42
CA ILE A 425 20.70 0.05 11.98
C ILE A 425 21.76 -0.84 11.39
N CYS A 426 21.35 -1.84 10.62
CA CYS A 426 22.24 -2.78 9.95
C CYS A 426 22.02 -2.74 8.44
N GLY A 427 23.09 -2.82 7.67
CA GLY A 427 23.06 -2.76 6.22
C GLY A 427 23.69 -3.97 5.53
N PRO A 428 23.40 -4.14 4.23
CA PRO A 428 23.87 -5.28 3.43
C PRO A 428 25.41 -5.28 3.22
N ASP A 429 26.06 -4.13 3.40
CA ASP A 429 27.50 -3.96 3.33
C ASP A 429 28.23 -4.33 4.64
N GLY A 430 27.53 -4.81 5.66
CA GLY A 430 28.03 -5.09 7.00
C GLY A 430 28.05 -3.86 7.91
N THR A 431 27.50 -2.73 7.49
CA THR A 431 27.29 -1.56 8.34
C THR A 431 26.46 -1.94 9.55
N HIS A 432 26.91 -1.55 10.73
CA HIS A 432 26.16 -1.68 11.97
C HIS A 432 26.34 -0.41 12.80
N LYS A 433 25.24 0.26 13.09
CA LYS A 433 25.21 1.50 13.86
C LYS A 433 24.20 1.38 14.99
N THR A 434 24.54 1.97 16.12
CA THR A 434 23.64 2.07 17.28
C THR A 434 23.37 3.54 17.57
N LEU A 435 22.11 3.91 17.60
CA LEU A 435 21.67 5.24 18.03
C LEU A 435 21.09 5.15 19.45
N ASP A 436 21.47 6.11 20.30
CA ASP A 436 20.84 6.28 21.61
C ASP A 436 19.54 7.09 21.44
N PRO A 437 18.36 6.49 21.67
CA PRO A 437 17.08 7.17 21.55
C PRO A 437 17.00 8.45 22.39
N ARG A 438 17.64 8.49 23.56
CA ARG A 438 17.65 9.69 24.43
C ARG A 438 18.26 10.91 23.76
N THR A 439 19.29 10.70 22.91
CA THR A 439 19.88 11.80 22.13
C THR A 439 18.89 12.34 21.11
N LEU A 440 18.08 11.48 20.50
CA LEU A 440 17.03 11.89 19.58
C LEU A 440 15.87 12.56 20.32
N GLU A 441 15.46 12.06 21.47
CA GLU A 441 14.35 12.57 22.30
C GLU A 441 14.62 13.96 22.88
N GLU A 442 15.88 14.40 22.99
CA GLU A 442 16.22 15.79 23.32
C GLU A 442 15.69 16.79 22.28
N THR A 443 15.52 16.35 21.02
CA THR A 443 15.11 17.21 19.89
C THR A 443 13.75 16.79 19.32
N TYR A 444 13.50 15.47 19.21
CA TYR A 444 12.36 14.91 18.50
C TYR A 444 11.39 14.20 19.46
N THR A 445 10.12 14.43 19.27
CA THR A 445 9.05 13.73 20.01
C THR A 445 8.73 12.36 19.40
N HIS A 446 8.97 12.22 18.09
CA HIS A 446 8.77 10.98 17.33
C HIS A 446 9.85 10.88 16.26
N TYR A 447 10.29 9.65 15.98
CA TYR A 447 11.22 9.33 14.90
C TYR A 447 10.89 7.94 14.35
N TYR A 448 10.93 7.80 13.00
CA TYR A 448 10.58 6.55 12.32
C TYR A 448 11.39 6.40 11.04
N PRO A 449 11.71 5.15 10.62
CA PRO A 449 12.28 4.89 9.31
C PRO A 449 11.45 5.51 8.20
N LEU A 450 12.10 5.99 7.17
CA LEU A 450 11.45 6.65 6.04
C LEU A 450 11.68 5.90 4.74
N PHE A 451 12.93 5.68 4.37
CA PHE A 451 13.37 4.88 3.21
C PHE A 451 14.86 4.55 3.32
N SER A 452 15.32 3.64 2.46
CA SER A 452 16.74 3.33 2.31
C SER A 452 17.26 3.66 0.92
N THR A 453 18.56 3.87 0.83
CA THR A 453 19.32 4.00 -0.42
C THR A 453 20.49 3.03 -0.40
N ALA A 454 21.23 2.94 -1.49
CA ALA A 454 22.48 2.18 -1.51
C ALA A 454 23.47 2.64 -0.41
N ASP A 455 23.44 3.93 -0.05
CA ASP A 455 24.37 4.54 0.90
C ASP A 455 23.91 4.46 2.36
N GLY A 456 22.65 4.14 2.64
CA GLY A 456 22.15 4.07 4.01
C GLY A 456 20.63 4.08 4.17
N LEU A 457 20.21 3.89 5.41
CA LEU A 457 18.83 4.05 5.82
C LEU A 457 18.62 5.48 6.35
N TYR A 458 17.53 6.09 5.95
CA TYR A 458 17.12 7.42 6.39
C TYR A 458 15.85 7.33 7.21
N PHE A 459 15.75 8.19 8.22
CA PHE A 459 14.57 8.28 9.06
C PHE A 459 14.16 9.73 9.26
N TYR A 460 12.94 9.97 9.67
CA TYR A 460 12.51 11.31 10.03
C TYR A 460 12.39 11.48 11.53
N GLY A 461 12.75 12.67 12.01
CA GLY A 461 12.48 13.15 13.35
C GLY A 461 11.41 14.23 13.32
N CYS A 462 10.43 14.13 14.20
CA CYS A 462 9.33 15.09 14.34
C CYS A 462 9.48 15.89 15.63
N CYS A 463 9.51 17.22 15.53
CA CYS A 463 9.59 18.13 16.67
C CYS A 463 8.49 19.20 16.67
N ASN A 464 8.27 19.82 17.82
CA ASN A 464 7.33 20.91 17.95
C ASN A 464 7.94 22.20 17.38
N GLY A 465 7.33 22.72 16.33
CA GLY A 465 7.66 24.02 15.75
C GLY A 465 6.91 25.19 16.37
N PRO A 466 7.19 26.40 15.92
CA PRO A 466 6.49 27.60 16.36
C PRO A 466 4.97 27.50 16.11
N GLY A 467 4.18 27.89 17.09
CA GLY A 467 2.72 27.91 16.96
C GLY A 467 2.03 26.57 17.01
N SER A 468 2.64 25.57 17.66
CA SER A 468 2.10 24.19 17.77
C SER A 468 2.00 23.43 16.45
N SER A 469 2.74 23.85 15.44
CA SER A 469 2.89 23.10 14.18
C SER A 469 4.00 22.06 14.34
N TRP A 470 3.80 20.89 13.73
CA TRP A 470 4.86 19.88 13.63
C TRP A 470 5.87 20.28 12.57
N LEU A 471 7.15 20.05 12.86
CA LEU A 471 8.26 20.13 11.91
C LEU A 471 8.96 18.78 11.83
N TYR A 472 9.48 18.47 10.65
CA TYR A 472 10.14 17.21 10.35
C TYR A 472 11.53 17.49 9.82
N ASP A 473 12.49 16.72 10.30
CA ASP A 473 13.85 16.68 9.77
C ASP A 473 14.10 15.26 9.25
N ILE A 474 14.80 15.15 8.13
CA ILE A 474 15.31 13.87 7.61
C ILE A 474 16.72 13.68 8.16
N LEU A 475 16.97 12.53 8.75
CA LEU A 475 18.24 12.16 9.37
C LEU A 475 18.86 10.97 8.64
N ASP A 476 20.18 10.93 8.61
CA ASP A 476 20.96 9.77 8.16
C ASP A 476 21.09 8.71 9.27
N SER A 477 21.71 7.59 8.94
CA SER A 477 21.96 6.49 9.88
C SER A 477 22.88 6.84 11.07
N ASP A 478 23.54 8.00 11.07
CA ASP A 478 24.33 8.53 12.18
C ASP A 478 23.52 9.51 13.05
N GLY A 479 22.27 9.80 12.69
CA GLY A 479 21.42 10.77 13.36
C GLY A 479 21.70 12.23 12.98
N ASN A 480 22.48 12.48 11.92
CA ASN A 480 22.71 13.84 11.44
C ASN A 480 21.56 14.31 10.55
N VAL A 481 21.19 15.58 10.71
CA VAL A 481 20.16 16.19 9.88
C VAL A 481 20.68 16.38 8.45
N VAL A 482 20.02 15.73 7.49
CA VAL A 482 20.29 15.84 6.05
C VAL A 482 19.42 16.92 5.42
N VAL A 483 18.12 16.89 5.71
CA VAL A 483 17.16 17.91 5.26
C VAL A 483 16.28 18.32 6.42
N GLY A 484 16.25 19.59 6.76
CA GLY A 484 15.53 20.06 7.96
C GLY A 484 14.43 21.07 7.69
N GLY A 485 13.54 21.21 8.68
CA GLY A 485 12.49 22.23 8.74
C GLY A 485 11.36 21.99 7.75
N LEU A 486 11.01 20.75 7.48
CA LEU A 486 9.87 20.37 6.65
C LEU A 486 8.57 20.48 7.44
N ARG A 487 7.47 20.83 6.78
CA ARG A 487 6.12 20.77 7.36
C ARG A 487 5.49 19.38 7.23
N SER A 488 5.90 18.62 6.23
CA SER A 488 5.58 17.22 6.07
C SER A 488 6.68 16.53 5.26
N CYS A 489 6.87 15.25 5.48
CA CYS A 489 7.70 14.37 4.67
C CYS A 489 7.03 13.00 4.60
N SER A 490 7.07 12.34 3.46
CA SER A 490 6.51 11.01 3.29
C SER A 490 7.02 10.36 2.02
N THR A 491 7.23 9.06 2.08
CA THR A 491 7.30 8.19 0.91
C THR A 491 5.92 7.62 0.56
N TYR A 492 4.95 7.74 1.48
CA TYR A 492 3.64 7.09 1.42
C TYR A 492 2.74 7.64 0.30
N TYR A 493 2.90 8.91 -0.08
CA TYR A 493 2.15 9.54 -1.18
C TYR A 493 2.85 9.39 -2.54
N ALA A 494 4.02 8.76 -2.58
CA ALA A 494 4.54 8.24 -3.83
C ALA A 494 3.71 7.01 -4.15
N ASP A 495 3.03 7.02 -5.29
CA ASP A 495 2.35 5.83 -5.79
C ASP A 495 3.39 4.70 -5.88
N ARG A 496 3.24 3.67 -5.04
CA ARG A 496 4.20 2.57 -4.93
C ARG A 496 4.41 1.83 -6.24
N THR A 497 3.44 1.88 -7.14
CA THR A 497 3.51 1.24 -8.45
C THR A 497 4.45 1.94 -9.42
N ASN A 498 4.73 3.24 -9.19
CA ASN A 498 5.61 4.05 -10.02
C ASN A 498 6.57 4.89 -9.18
N GLY A 499 7.10 4.28 -8.12
CA GLY A 499 7.87 4.88 -7.04
C GLY A 499 8.77 6.03 -7.44
N LEU A 500 9.05 6.89 -6.50
CA LEU A 500 10.04 7.96 -6.67
C LEU A 500 11.43 7.35 -6.88
N PRO A 501 12.33 8.04 -7.58
CA PRO A 501 13.73 7.63 -7.63
C PRO A 501 14.31 7.49 -6.22
N GLU A 502 15.33 6.66 -6.10
CA GLU A 502 16.06 6.48 -4.84
C GLU A 502 16.49 7.82 -4.25
N GLY A 503 16.31 8.01 -2.95
CA GLY A 503 16.63 9.25 -2.26
C GLY A 503 15.69 10.44 -2.54
N VAL A 504 14.56 10.20 -3.19
CA VAL A 504 13.52 11.22 -3.43
C VAL A 504 12.30 10.94 -2.56
N PHE A 505 11.75 11.97 -1.96
CA PHE A 505 10.60 11.88 -1.08
C PHE A 505 9.63 13.04 -1.30
N ALA A 506 8.37 12.82 -0.95
CA ALA A 506 7.38 13.89 -0.95
C ALA A 506 7.57 14.76 0.29
N ALA A 507 7.55 16.07 0.12
CA ALA A 507 7.76 17.04 1.20
C ALA A 507 6.91 18.29 1.02
N SER A 508 6.67 18.98 2.14
CA SER A 508 6.25 20.39 2.11
C SER A 508 7.19 21.23 2.95
N LYS A 509 7.59 22.41 2.41
CA LYS A 509 8.47 23.36 3.09
C LYS A 509 8.08 24.79 2.72
N GLY A 510 7.84 25.62 3.72
CA GLY A 510 7.32 26.97 3.49
C GLY A 510 5.93 26.92 2.87
N PHE A 511 5.79 27.47 1.67
CA PHE A 511 4.56 27.46 0.87
C PHE A 511 4.63 26.55 -0.35
N SER A 512 5.65 25.70 -0.44
CA SER A 512 5.85 24.75 -1.53
C SER A 512 5.62 23.33 -1.03
N TYR A 513 5.05 22.49 -1.90
CA TYR A 513 4.96 21.05 -1.72
C TYR A 513 5.34 20.36 -3.02
N GLY A 514 5.87 19.14 -2.93
CA GLY A 514 6.33 18.43 -4.11
C GLY A 514 7.30 17.30 -3.78
N TRP A 515 8.19 17.02 -4.71
CA TRP A 515 9.22 15.99 -4.56
C TRP A 515 10.60 16.63 -4.40
N MET A 516 11.29 16.18 -3.37
CA MET A 516 12.59 16.71 -2.94
C MET A 516 13.60 15.60 -2.87
N ASP A 517 14.87 15.88 -3.19
CA ASP A 517 15.97 14.95 -2.99
C ASP A 517 16.68 15.17 -1.63
N LEU A 518 17.58 14.25 -1.27
CA LEU A 518 18.35 14.31 -0.03
C LEU A 518 19.30 15.52 0.08
N SER A 519 19.54 16.26 -1.01
CA SER A 519 20.26 17.53 -0.92
C SER A 519 19.35 18.71 -0.54
N GLY A 520 18.06 18.48 -0.34
CA GLY A 520 17.05 19.50 -0.07
C GLY A 520 16.61 20.26 -1.30
N ARG A 521 16.95 19.79 -2.50
CA ARG A 521 16.57 20.41 -3.78
C ARG A 521 15.21 19.88 -4.24
N TRP A 522 14.35 20.77 -4.65
CA TRP A 522 13.10 20.41 -5.32
C TRP A 522 13.37 19.85 -6.73
N LEU A 523 12.87 18.65 -7.00
CA LEU A 523 12.83 18.08 -8.35
C LEU A 523 11.58 18.55 -9.09
N TYR A 524 10.48 18.66 -8.38
CA TYR A 524 9.24 19.30 -8.80
C TYR A 524 8.54 19.87 -7.57
N ALA A 525 8.02 21.08 -7.68
CA ALA A 525 7.27 21.68 -6.59
C ALA A 525 6.17 22.61 -7.11
N GLU A 526 5.07 22.64 -6.39
CA GLU A 526 3.95 23.55 -6.57
C GLU A 526 3.81 24.46 -5.34
N SER A 527 3.24 25.64 -5.57
CA SER A 527 2.90 26.54 -4.48
C SER A 527 1.52 26.19 -3.93
N ILE A 528 1.39 26.15 -2.61
CA ILE A 528 0.09 25.98 -1.93
C ILE A 528 -0.92 27.08 -2.34
N PHE A 529 -0.43 28.20 -2.86
CA PHE A 529 -1.25 29.34 -3.31
C PHE A 529 -1.43 29.42 -4.83
N ALA A 530 -0.89 28.50 -5.61
CA ALA A 530 -0.97 28.59 -7.08
C ALA A 530 -2.40 28.46 -7.63
N SER A 531 -3.32 27.87 -6.85
CA SER A 531 -4.75 27.78 -7.20
C SER A 531 -5.57 29.04 -6.83
N THR A 532 -4.98 30.03 -6.17
CA THR A 532 -5.68 31.21 -5.64
C THR A 532 -5.42 32.50 -6.41
N ALA A 533 -4.73 32.44 -7.57
CA ALA A 533 -4.56 33.61 -8.41
C ALA A 533 -5.90 34.23 -8.81
N ASP A 534 -6.91 33.40 -9.10
CA ASP A 534 -8.27 33.85 -9.40
C ASP A 534 -9.07 34.26 -8.14
N GLU A 535 -8.69 33.78 -6.93
CA GLU A 535 -9.34 34.14 -5.67
C GLU A 535 -8.73 35.39 -5.03
N MET A 536 -7.46 35.71 -5.31
CA MET A 536 -6.84 36.99 -4.88
C MET A 536 -7.50 38.20 -5.53
N ASP A 537 -8.03 38.07 -6.75
CA ASP A 537 -8.78 39.13 -7.42
C ASP A 537 -10.18 39.36 -6.80
N ASN A 538 -10.68 38.45 -5.97
CA ASN A 538 -11.99 38.56 -5.31
C ASN A 538 -11.95 39.06 -3.85
N GLY A 539 -10.84 39.58 -3.38
CA GLY A 539 -10.80 40.44 -2.19
C GLY A 539 -10.99 39.77 -0.83
N PHE A 540 -10.60 38.54 -0.66
CA PHE A 540 -10.52 37.86 0.65
C PHE A 540 -9.08 37.91 1.21
N PHE A 541 -8.70 39.04 1.74
CA PHE A 541 -7.66 39.22 2.76
C PHE A 541 -8.10 40.30 3.76
#